data_1886aa2eeef34160d6b03f0b1a8de358
#
_entry.id   1886aa2eeef34160d6b03f0b1a8de358
#
_cell.length_a   1.000
_cell.length_b   1.000
_cell.length_c   1.000
_cell.angle_alpha   90.00
_cell.angle_beta   90.00
_cell.angle_gamma   90.00
#
_symmetry.space_group_name_H-M   'P 1'
#
loop_
_entity.id
_entity.type
_entity.pdbx_description
1 polymer ?
#
loop_
_entity_poly.entity_id
_entity_poly.type
_entity_poly.pdbx_seq_one_letter_code
_entity_poly.pdbx_strand_id
1 'polypeptide(L)'
;MFSQFIANSSNVKSLEKFINNNQPQINDFIGLSIEEQRKQTNLFEQFVLLDSRVQLLDALDFSNSCNRAFIAFLFDYAERVNASAVVVQLYQIIRKHHLSIGARLEAAMLYLYNIPNNQAYVERFDDICLKLQTAINEEDDDETKAIATFLNYYSSVALNTAPHLQFIQEILSKAQQSVNKYPFLQKESIIESLLLDVNHVEDLYSTIQATIDKLLGKQEKVPISIGRDLCIESNTIYAEKLSQTPKSFDEIRRIAILQLSSLQNKDEIFRSLGRGVSILEQEEQLFSYMSSYGLMHRAKLILAYSHFPFENINEDYIEICDWSCGQGMASIVLFEYLSKNNIDLAIKRVTLIEPSEIALKRASLHVRHFNPEIDIRTVLKDMDSLESDDVLCSNESIKFHLFSNILDVDSFSMQHLTTLIKQTFRGVNYFVCVSPYISDIKTARFDSFINSYKQNDQFEILYQDSAGRGEWINNWTKLIKVFRLVI
;
A
#
# COMPACT_ATOMS: atom_id res chain seq x y z
N MET A 1 -1.90 20.18 9.50
CA MET A 1 -2.65 19.03 10.04
C MET A 1 -2.75 19.06 11.56
N PHE A 2 -1.63 19.08 12.33
CA PHE A 2 -1.69 19.01 13.82
C PHE A 2 -2.42 20.19 14.48
N SER A 3 -2.37 21.40 13.91
CA SER A 3 -3.22 22.51 14.37
C SER A 3 -4.73 22.19 14.29
N GLN A 4 -5.16 21.43 13.30
CA GLN A 4 -6.55 20.99 13.16
C GLN A 4 -6.90 19.91 14.19
N PHE A 5 -5.98 18.96 14.48
CA PHE A 5 -6.18 18.00 15.58
C PHE A 5 -6.33 18.72 16.92
N ILE A 6 -5.46 19.70 17.21
CA ILE A 6 -5.54 20.51 18.43
C ILE A 6 -6.90 21.21 18.51
N ALA A 7 -7.37 21.84 17.43
CA ALA A 7 -8.63 22.57 17.40
C ALA A 7 -9.86 21.65 17.59
N ASN A 8 -9.81 20.43 17.10
CA ASN A 8 -10.93 19.46 17.17
C ASN A 8 -10.86 18.47 18.32
N SER A 9 -9.89 18.61 19.24
CA SER A 9 -9.72 17.73 20.39
C SER A 9 -10.22 18.36 21.70
N SER A 10 -11.39 19.02 21.67
CA SER A 10 -12.07 19.50 22.87
C SER A 10 -12.58 18.37 23.78
N ASN A 11 -12.93 17.23 23.18
CA ASN A 11 -13.35 16.00 23.85
C ASN A 11 -13.13 14.80 22.91
N VAL A 12 -13.25 13.57 23.47
CA VAL A 12 -13.03 12.32 22.72
C VAL A 12 -13.91 12.21 21.48
N LYS A 13 -15.22 12.48 21.62
CA LYS A 13 -16.16 12.38 20.48
C LYS A 13 -15.83 13.33 19.33
N SER A 14 -15.38 14.55 19.64
CA SER A 14 -14.95 15.52 18.63
C SER A 14 -13.71 15.05 17.91
N LEU A 15 -12.74 14.50 18.65
CA LEU A 15 -11.50 13.94 18.08
C LEU A 15 -11.80 12.73 17.20
N GLU A 16 -12.61 11.78 17.65
CA GLU A 16 -13.01 10.61 16.87
C GLU A 16 -13.75 10.99 15.59
N LYS A 17 -14.68 11.95 15.68
CA LYS A 17 -15.37 12.47 14.49
C LYS A 17 -14.39 13.10 13.52
N PHE A 18 -13.40 13.85 14.01
CA PHE A 18 -12.38 14.46 13.16
C PHE A 18 -11.49 13.41 12.53
N ILE A 19 -11.00 12.40 13.28
CA ILE A 19 -10.22 11.28 12.77
C ILE A 19 -11.00 10.57 11.64
N ASN A 20 -12.23 10.17 11.90
CA ASN A 20 -13.04 9.43 10.93
C ASN A 20 -13.31 10.23 9.64
N ASN A 21 -13.54 11.55 9.75
CA ASN A 21 -13.86 12.39 8.60
C ASN A 21 -12.63 12.79 7.77
N ASN A 22 -11.42 12.70 8.34
CA ASN A 22 -10.20 13.20 7.70
C ASN A 22 -9.15 12.09 7.48
N GLN A 23 -9.58 10.82 7.43
CA GLN A 23 -8.68 9.69 7.16
C GLN A 23 -7.85 9.86 5.88
N PRO A 24 -8.41 10.32 4.73
CA PRO A 24 -7.61 10.55 3.53
C PRO A 24 -6.45 11.52 3.77
N GLN A 25 -6.72 12.67 4.42
CA GLN A 25 -5.71 13.69 4.71
C GLN A 25 -4.64 13.19 5.70
N ILE A 26 -5.05 12.37 6.68
CA ILE A 26 -4.13 11.74 7.65
C ILE A 26 -3.19 10.78 6.91
N ASN A 27 -3.74 9.97 6.01
CA ASN A 27 -2.95 9.03 5.21
C ASN A 27 -2.00 9.76 4.25
N ASP A 28 -2.49 10.80 3.57
CA ASP A 28 -1.68 11.59 2.64
C ASP A 28 -0.54 12.33 3.32
N PHE A 29 -0.69 12.68 4.61
CA PHE A 29 0.36 13.35 5.39
C PHE A 29 1.62 12.48 5.54
N ILE A 30 1.47 11.16 5.67
CA ILE A 30 2.61 10.23 5.68
C ILE A 30 3.36 10.24 4.33
N GLY A 31 2.67 10.50 3.23
CA GLY A 31 3.26 10.60 1.91
C GLY A 31 3.92 11.95 1.60
N LEU A 32 3.90 12.94 2.52
CA LEU A 32 4.66 14.19 2.37
C LEU A 32 6.16 13.95 2.52
N SER A 33 6.98 14.88 2.00
CA SER A 33 8.42 14.87 2.27
C SER A 33 8.70 14.97 3.77
N ILE A 34 9.79 14.37 4.22
CA ILE A 34 10.19 14.43 5.64
C ILE A 34 10.43 15.89 6.08
N GLU A 35 10.92 16.75 5.19
CA GLU A 35 11.08 18.17 5.49
C GLU A 35 9.73 18.84 5.82
N GLU A 36 8.68 18.57 5.06
CA GLU A 36 7.33 19.09 5.33
C GLU A 36 6.75 18.50 6.62
N GLN A 37 7.01 17.23 6.88
CA GLN A 37 6.62 16.58 8.12
C GLN A 37 7.33 17.23 9.33
N ARG A 38 8.64 17.45 9.26
CA ARG A 38 9.43 18.10 10.34
C ARG A 38 8.95 19.50 10.69
N LYS A 39 8.41 20.28 9.75
CA LYS A 39 7.81 21.60 10.03
C LYS A 39 6.64 21.55 11.02
N GLN A 40 6.03 20.38 11.22
CA GLN A 40 4.91 20.21 12.14
C GLN A 40 5.28 19.54 13.47
N THR A 41 6.55 19.20 13.71
CA THR A 41 7.00 18.46 14.89
C THR A 41 6.61 19.16 16.21
N ASN A 42 6.79 20.47 16.32
CA ASN A 42 6.40 21.20 17.53
C ASN A 42 4.90 21.13 17.85
N LEU A 43 4.04 21.21 16.82
CA LEU A 43 2.59 21.08 16.98
C LEU A 43 2.20 19.63 17.32
N PHE A 44 2.91 18.67 16.76
CA PHE A 44 2.74 17.26 17.06
C PHE A 44 3.07 16.95 18.53
N GLU A 45 4.23 17.40 19.00
CA GLU A 45 4.62 17.23 20.38
C GLU A 45 3.63 17.91 21.35
N GLN A 46 3.18 19.12 21.05
CA GLN A 46 2.10 19.78 21.80
C GLN A 46 0.81 18.96 21.80
N PHE A 47 0.46 18.35 20.67
CA PHE A 47 -0.75 17.55 20.57
C PHE A 47 -0.67 16.29 21.43
N VAL A 48 0.47 15.60 21.48
CA VAL A 48 0.59 14.32 22.18
C VAL A 48 1.02 14.46 23.63
N LEU A 49 1.93 15.40 23.95
CA LEU A 49 2.56 15.48 25.29
C LEU A 49 1.77 16.25 26.34
N LEU A 50 0.74 17.02 25.96
CA LEU A 50 -0.13 17.66 26.94
C LEU A 50 -0.97 16.64 27.70
N ASP A 51 -0.97 16.63 29.00
CA ASP A 51 -1.68 15.69 29.89
C ASP A 51 -3.15 15.49 29.47
N SER A 52 -3.85 16.60 29.18
CA SER A 52 -5.24 16.54 28.71
C SER A 52 -5.40 15.81 27.38
N ARG A 53 -4.38 15.82 26.52
CA ARG A 53 -4.38 15.14 25.21
C ARG A 53 -4.04 13.67 25.33
N VAL A 54 -3.08 13.33 26.19
CA VAL A 54 -2.77 11.95 26.56
C VAL A 54 -4.04 11.22 27.03
N GLN A 55 -4.81 11.87 27.92
CA GLN A 55 -6.09 11.33 28.40
C GLN A 55 -7.12 11.16 27.29
N LEU A 56 -7.19 12.09 26.32
CA LEU A 56 -8.10 11.98 25.18
C LEU A 56 -7.69 10.84 24.24
N LEU A 57 -6.40 10.69 23.95
CA LEU A 57 -5.88 9.60 23.12
C LEU A 57 -6.09 8.24 23.78
N ASP A 58 -5.90 8.14 25.08
CA ASP A 58 -6.12 6.92 25.86
C ASP A 58 -7.60 6.53 25.96
N ALA A 59 -8.52 7.49 25.82
CA ALA A 59 -9.97 7.29 25.92
C ALA A 59 -10.66 7.05 24.55
N LEU A 60 -9.91 6.95 23.45
CA LEU A 60 -10.47 6.61 22.14
C LEU A 60 -11.09 5.21 22.16
N ASP A 61 -12.16 5.01 21.40
CA ASP A 61 -12.75 3.68 21.19
C ASP A 61 -11.87 2.85 20.24
N PHE A 62 -11.07 1.94 20.80
CA PHE A 62 -10.19 1.06 20.05
C PHE A 62 -10.88 -0.17 19.42
N SER A 63 -12.19 -0.33 19.57
CA SER A 63 -12.95 -1.23 18.70
C SER A 63 -13.01 -0.69 17.25
N ASN A 64 -12.91 0.65 17.09
CA ASN A 64 -12.84 1.32 15.79
C ASN A 64 -11.43 1.23 15.19
N SER A 65 -11.31 0.64 14.00
CA SER A 65 -10.05 0.49 13.26
C SER A 65 -9.40 1.84 12.93
N CYS A 66 -10.18 2.89 12.65
CA CYS A 66 -9.66 4.23 12.38
C CYS A 66 -8.92 4.83 13.58
N ASN A 67 -9.40 4.58 14.81
CA ASN A 67 -8.74 5.06 16.03
C ASN A 67 -7.44 4.27 16.29
N ARG A 68 -7.44 2.93 16.06
CA ARG A 68 -6.20 2.13 16.16
C ARG A 68 -5.15 2.60 15.15
N ALA A 69 -5.58 2.77 13.89
CA ALA A 69 -4.70 3.27 12.83
C ALA A 69 -4.18 4.68 13.13
N PHE A 70 -4.97 5.52 13.76
CA PHE A 70 -4.53 6.86 14.16
C PHE A 70 -3.41 6.82 15.20
N ILE A 71 -3.49 5.96 16.21
CA ILE A 71 -2.38 5.77 17.17
C ILE A 71 -1.14 5.22 16.46
N ALA A 72 -1.29 4.24 15.58
CA ALA A 72 -0.17 3.70 14.81
C ALA A 72 0.45 4.77 13.87
N PHE A 73 -0.38 5.63 13.25
CA PHE A 73 0.08 6.78 12.49
C PHE A 73 0.88 7.78 13.35
N LEU A 74 0.39 8.14 14.54
CA LEU A 74 1.13 9.03 15.45
C LEU A 74 2.47 8.42 15.84
N PHE A 75 2.51 7.11 16.05
CA PHE A 75 3.74 6.40 16.40
C PHE A 75 4.72 6.34 15.23
N ASP A 76 4.26 6.04 14.01
CA ASP A 76 5.07 6.06 12.78
C ASP A 76 5.66 7.46 12.53
N TYR A 77 4.85 8.49 12.70
CA TYR A 77 5.32 9.86 12.58
C TYR A 77 6.36 10.23 13.66
N ALA A 78 6.15 9.80 14.92
CA ALA A 78 7.10 10.02 16.00
C ALA A 78 8.47 9.37 15.72
N GLU A 79 8.48 8.16 15.13
CA GLU A 79 9.69 7.48 14.71
C GLU A 79 10.42 8.27 13.62
N ARG A 80 9.71 8.69 12.58
CA ARG A 80 10.28 9.42 11.43
C ARG A 80 10.93 10.75 11.81
N VAL A 81 10.35 11.47 12.78
CA VAL A 81 10.88 12.75 13.24
C VAL A 81 11.74 12.62 14.50
N ASN A 82 12.02 11.39 14.95
CA ASN A 82 12.82 11.06 16.13
C ASN A 82 12.29 11.71 17.44
N ALA A 83 10.96 11.77 17.60
CA ALA A 83 10.30 12.34 18.76
C ALA A 83 10.19 11.33 19.92
N SER A 84 11.30 10.99 20.55
CA SER A 84 11.40 9.93 21.57
C SER A 84 10.46 10.13 22.77
N ALA A 85 10.24 11.35 23.22
CA ALA A 85 9.29 11.65 24.30
C ALA A 85 7.85 11.27 23.95
N VAL A 86 7.44 11.50 22.69
CA VAL A 86 6.13 11.11 22.17
C VAL A 86 6.00 9.60 22.07
N VAL A 87 7.05 8.91 21.63
CA VAL A 87 7.10 7.44 21.56
C VAL A 87 6.78 6.83 22.94
N VAL A 88 7.36 7.38 24.02
CA VAL A 88 7.10 6.90 25.38
C VAL A 88 5.61 6.97 25.75
N GLN A 89 4.95 8.09 25.45
CA GLN A 89 3.53 8.27 25.76
C GLN A 89 2.63 7.37 24.91
N LEU A 90 2.86 7.32 23.61
CA LEU A 90 2.09 6.49 22.71
C LEU A 90 2.25 4.99 23.01
N TYR A 91 3.45 4.58 23.41
CA TYR A 91 3.70 3.20 23.79
C TYR A 91 2.91 2.75 25.01
N GLN A 92 2.70 3.63 26.00
CA GLN A 92 1.85 3.32 27.15
C GLN A 92 0.40 3.03 26.72
N ILE A 93 -0.14 3.81 25.78
CA ILE A 93 -1.48 3.61 25.21
C ILE A 93 -1.53 2.29 24.44
N ILE A 94 -0.57 2.07 23.53
CA ILE A 94 -0.45 0.85 22.71
C ILE A 94 -0.44 -0.39 23.61
N ARG A 95 0.37 -0.39 24.64
CA ARG A 95 0.51 -1.51 25.57
C ARG A 95 -0.74 -1.74 26.41
N LYS A 96 -1.34 -0.65 26.94
CA LYS A 96 -2.55 -0.71 27.78
C LYS A 96 -3.74 -1.31 27.03
N HIS A 97 -3.88 -0.97 25.75
CA HIS A 97 -5.02 -1.38 24.93
C HIS A 97 -4.68 -2.55 24.00
N HIS A 98 -3.50 -3.17 24.14
CA HIS A 98 -3.03 -4.30 23.33
C HIS A 98 -3.11 -4.04 21.81
N LEU A 99 -2.74 -2.83 21.38
CA LEU A 99 -2.79 -2.45 19.97
C LEU A 99 -1.63 -3.07 19.19
N SER A 100 -1.92 -3.63 18.02
CA SER A 100 -0.91 -4.07 17.07
C SER A 100 -0.44 -2.90 16.21
N ILE A 101 0.87 -2.68 16.15
CA ILE A 101 1.51 -1.63 15.35
C ILE A 101 2.35 -2.16 14.20
N GLY A 102 2.49 -3.48 14.09
CA GLY A 102 3.33 -4.13 13.09
C GLY A 102 4.81 -4.22 13.49
N ALA A 103 5.50 -5.22 12.92
CA ALA A 103 6.87 -5.57 13.31
C ALA A 103 7.87 -4.44 13.08
N ARG A 104 7.71 -3.61 12.04
CA ARG A 104 8.57 -2.44 11.79
C ARG A 104 8.53 -1.42 12.94
N LEU A 105 7.35 -1.04 13.38
CA LEU A 105 7.19 -0.09 14.48
C LEU A 105 7.56 -0.72 15.84
N GLU A 106 7.38 -2.04 15.98
CA GLU A 106 7.92 -2.77 17.14
C GLU A 106 9.47 -2.78 17.15
N ALA A 107 10.12 -2.83 15.98
CA ALA A 107 11.57 -2.65 15.89
C ALA A 107 11.98 -1.24 16.33
N ALA A 108 11.22 -0.21 15.91
CA ALA A 108 11.47 1.18 16.33
C ALA A 108 11.40 1.34 17.86
N MET A 109 10.45 0.68 18.50
CA MET A 109 10.35 0.70 19.97
C MET A 109 11.60 0.16 20.68
N LEU A 110 12.30 -0.81 20.10
CA LEU A 110 13.48 -1.40 20.72
C LEU A 110 14.65 -0.40 20.87
N TYR A 111 14.72 0.64 20.05
CA TYR A 111 15.78 1.64 20.17
C TYR A 111 15.31 3.04 20.61
N LEU A 112 14.00 3.29 20.67
CA LEU A 112 13.45 4.57 21.11
C LEU A 112 12.88 4.52 22.53
N TYR A 113 12.55 3.34 23.04
CA TYR A 113 11.91 3.19 24.36
C TYR A 113 12.78 2.42 25.34
N ASN A 114 12.87 2.96 26.57
CA ASN A 114 13.54 2.31 27.73
C ASN A 114 14.94 1.78 27.40
N ILE A 115 15.83 2.67 26.95
CA ILE A 115 17.25 2.36 26.74
C ILE A 115 18.00 2.58 28.05
N PRO A 116 18.35 1.53 28.79
CA PRO A 116 18.95 1.66 30.12
C PRO A 116 20.41 2.18 30.08
N ASN A 117 21.12 1.89 29.00
CA ASN A 117 22.52 2.26 28.78
C ASN A 117 22.89 2.10 27.30
N ASN A 118 24.07 2.57 26.91
CA ASN A 118 24.55 2.52 25.52
C ASN A 118 24.72 1.09 25.00
N GLN A 119 25.08 0.12 25.85
CA GLN A 119 25.22 -1.27 25.45
C GLN A 119 23.91 -1.90 24.99
N ALA A 120 22.77 -1.43 25.49
CA ALA A 120 21.45 -1.92 25.09
C ALA A 120 21.15 -1.71 23.60
N TYR A 121 21.73 -0.70 22.96
CA TYR A 121 21.64 -0.55 21.50
C TYR A 121 22.25 -1.72 20.75
N VAL A 122 23.42 -2.17 21.20
CA VAL A 122 24.16 -3.30 20.57
C VAL A 122 23.48 -4.64 20.88
N GLU A 123 22.99 -4.82 22.09
CA GLU A 123 22.30 -6.04 22.52
C GLU A 123 21.00 -6.27 21.75
N ARG A 124 20.27 -5.20 21.45
CA ARG A 124 18.98 -5.26 20.72
C ARG A 124 19.11 -5.34 19.20
N PHE A 125 20.32 -5.28 18.65
CA PHE A 125 20.57 -5.30 17.20
C PHE A 125 19.87 -6.46 16.50
N ASP A 126 20.06 -7.69 16.99
CA ASP A 126 19.47 -8.88 16.36
C ASP A 126 17.94 -8.88 16.41
N ASP A 127 17.35 -8.43 17.53
CA ASP A 127 15.90 -8.32 17.67
C ASP A 127 15.31 -7.25 16.74
N ILE A 128 16.00 -6.13 16.59
CA ILE A 128 15.62 -5.06 15.64
C ILE A 128 15.66 -5.62 14.21
N CYS A 129 16.78 -6.23 13.80
CA CYS A 129 16.92 -6.79 12.46
C CYS A 129 15.91 -7.90 12.18
N LEU A 130 15.62 -8.76 13.16
CA LEU A 130 14.63 -9.82 13.03
C LEU A 130 13.24 -9.24 12.79
N LYS A 131 12.84 -8.23 13.56
CA LYS A 131 11.55 -7.57 13.39
C LYS A 131 11.43 -6.83 12.05
N LEU A 132 12.48 -6.16 11.60
CA LEU A 132 12.50 -5.52 10.27
C LEU A 132 12.41 -6.57 9.16
N GLN A 133 13.11 -7.68 9.28
CA GLN A 133 13.01 -8.78 8.32
C GLN A 133 11.61 -9.43 8.34
N THR A 134 10.98 -9.54 9.51
CA THR A 134 9.60 -10.01 9.65
C THR A 134 8.63 -9.03 8.97
N ALA A 135 8.79 -7.72 9.19
CA ALA A 135 7.98 -6.70 8.52
C ALA A 135 8.08 -6.83 6.99
N ILE A 136 9.30 -6.99 6.49
CA ILE A 136 9.55 -7.16 5.06
C ILE A 136 8.93 -8.46 4.51
N ASN A 137 9.10 -9.59 5.16
CA ASN A 137 8.77 -10.89 4.61
C ASN A 137 7.35 -11.36 4.91
N GLU A 138 6.80 -10.97 6.07
CA GLU A 138 5.59 -11.56 6.60
C GLU A 138 4.41 -10.59 6.67
N GLU A 139 4.69 -9.30 6.92
CA GLU A 139 3.65 -8.29 7.06
C GLU A 139 3.43 -7.48 5.78
N ASP A 140 4.25 -7.75 4.75
CA ASP A 140 4.15 -7.02 3.49
C ASP A 140 4.32 -5.49 3.67
N ASP A 141 5.15 -5.08 4.63
CA ASP A 141 5.46 -3.67 4.84
C ASP A 141 6.45 -3.16 3.78
N ASP A 142 6.44 -1.86 3.53
CA ASP A 142 7.33 -1.24 2.54
C ASP A 142 8.80 -1.43 2.94
N GLU A 143 9.57 -2.12 2.10
CA GLU A 143 11.00 -2.38 2.33
C GLU A 143 11.76 -1.07 2.55
N THR A 144 11.39 -0.01 1.83
CA THR A 144 11.99 1.33 1.95
C THR A 144 11.81 1.91 3.35
N LYS A 145 10.62 1.73 3.94
CA LYS A 145 10.34 2.16 5.31
C LYS A 145 11.12 1.33 6.33
N ALA A 146 11.24 0.02 6.10
CA ALA A 146 12.04 -0.85 6.99
C ALA A 146 13.53 -0.46 6.95
N ILE A 147 14.07 -0.14 5.77
CA ILE A 147 15.43 0.39 5.60
C ILE A 147 15.56 1.73 6.34
N ALA A 148 14.63 2.65 6.17
CA ALA A 148 14.65 3.95 6.86
C ALA A 148 14.62 3.78 8.38
N THR A 149 13.82 2.85 8.91
CA THR A 149 13.79 2.53 10.34
C THR A 149 15.13 1.96 10.83
N PHE A 150 15.80 1.11 10.04
CA PHE A 150 17.16 0.65 10.37
C PHE A 150 18.17 1.81 10.39
N LEU A 151 18.12 2.70 9.41
CA LEU A 151 18.97 3.88 9.36
C LEU A 151 18.70 4.85 10.52
N ASN A 152 17.45 5.02 10.92
CA ASN A 152 17.08 5.78 12.12
C ASN A 152 17.66 5.13 13.40
N TYR A 153 17.61 3.80 13.52
CA TYR A 153 18.27 3.10 14.60
C TYR A 153 19.78 3.39 14.61
N TYR A 154 20.47 3.22 13.47
CA TYR A 154 21.91 3.46 13.36
C TYR A 154 22.29 4.92 13.68
N SER A 155 21.54 5.87 13.17
CA SER A 155 21.74 7.30 13.48
C SER A 155 21.47 7.63 14.96
N SER A 156 20.50 6.97 15.57
CA SER A 156 20.21 7.11 17.02
C SER A 156 21.34 6.55 17.87
N VAL A 157 21.97 5.45 17.47
CA VAL A 157 23.19 4.94 18.13
C VAL A 157 24.29 6.00 18.04
N ALA A 158 24.56 6.51 16.83
CA ALA A 158 25.60 7.51 16.63
C ALA A 158 25.40 8.75 17.50
N LEU A 159 24.17 9.28 17.55
CA LEU A 159 23.84 10.50 18.30
C LEU A 159 23.89 10.28 19.82
N ASN A 160 23.32 9.17 20.31
CA ASN A 160 23.13 8.96 21.76
C ASN A 160 24.34 8.33 22.44
N THR A 161 25.26 7.73 21.69
CA THR A 161 26.47 7.12 22.26
C THR A 161 27.71 7.96 22.11
N ALA A 162 27.65 9.10 21.42
CA ALA A 162 28.78 10.02 21.32
C ALA A 162 29.27 10.46 22.73
N PRO A 163 30.60 10.51 23.00
CA PRO A 163 31.70 10.30 22.08
C PRO A 163 32.21 8.84 21.99
N HIS A 164 31.46 7.85 22.49
CA HIS A 164 31.90 6.46 22.60
C HIS A 164 31.71 5.69 21.27
N LEU A 165 32.59 5.93 20.31
CA LEU A 165 32.56 5.34 18.96
C LEU A 165 32.56 3.81 18.93
N GLN A 166 32.98 3.16 20.01
CA GLN A 166 33.01 1.70 20.11
C GLN A 166 31.63 1.05 19.85
N PHE A 167 30.55 1.67 20.28
CA PHE A 167 29.20 1.13 20.07
C PHE A 167 28.79 1.18 18.59
N ILE A 168 29.17 2.24 17.87
CA ILE A 168 28.95 2.35 16.43
C ILE A 168 29.76 1.27 15.70
N GLN A 169 31.02 1.06 16.08
CA GLN A 169 31.89 0.02 15.49
C GLN A 169 31.36 -1.39 15.75
N GLU A 170 30.78 -1.64 16.94
CA GLU A 170 30.14 -2.92 17.24
C GLU A 170 28.89 -3.16 16.37
N ILE A 171 28.05 -2.15 16.16
CA ILE A 171 26.90 -2.24 15.24
C ILE A 171 27.35 -2.50 13.80
N LEU A 172 28.40 -1.81 13.33
CA LEU A 172 29.00 -2.05 12.01
C LEU A 172 29.46 -3.49 11.86
N SER A 173 30.20 -4.01 12.85
CA SER A 173 30.70 -5.39 12.84
C SER A 173 29.55 -6.40 12.83
N LYS A 174 28.51 -6.18 13.64
CA LYS A 174 27.31 -7.02 13.67
C LYS A 174 26.56 -6.99 12.33
N ALA A 175 26.38 -5.82 11.74
CA ALA A 175 25.71 -5.67 10.45
C ALA A 175 26.46 -6.47 9.36
N GLN A 176 27.77 -6.32 9.25
CA GLN A 176 28.60 -7.07 8.28
C GLN A 176 28.52 -8.58 8.47
N GLN A 177 28.51 -9.07 9.73
CA GLN A 177 28.41 -10.49 10.03
C GLN A 177 27.02 -11.07 9.79
N SER A 178 25.99 -10.22 9.79
CA SER A 178 24.59 -10.62 9.75
C SER A 178 23.93 -10.50 8.37
N VAL A 179 24.65 -10.07 7.33
CA VAL A 179 24.12 -9.86 5.98
C VAL A 179 23.45 -11.11 5.37
N ASN A 180 23.97 -12.30 5.68
CA ASN A 180 23.37 -13.55 5.22
C ASN A 180 22.10 -13.93 6.00
N LYS A 181 22.00 -13.49 7.26
CA LYS A 181 20.84 -13.72 8.13
C LYS A 181 19.72 -12.74 7.85
N TYR A 182 20.07 -11.49 7.52
CA TYR A 182 19.16 -10.40 7.26
C TYR A 182 19.49 -9.76 5.89
N PRO A 183 18.93 -10.28 4.79
CA PRO A 183 19.27 -9.84 3.43
C PRO A 183 19.05 -8.36 3.16
N PHE A 184 18.11 -7.68 3.85
CA PHE A 184 17.89 -6.25 3.69
C PHE A 184 19.13 -5.40 4.03
N LEU A 185 20.05 -5.90 4.85
CA LEU A 185 21.32 -5.23 5.17
C LEU A 185 22.27 -5.10 3.96
N GLN A 186 22.00 -5.80 2.85
CA GLN A 186 22.76 -5.69 1.59
C GLN A 186 22.29 -4.54 0.70
N LYS A 187 21.28 -3.79 1.11
CA LYS A 187 20.78 -2.65 0.32
C LYS A 187 21.84 -1.54 0.25
N GLU A 188 21.98 -0.97 -0.94
CA GLU A 188 23.01 0.04 -1.25
C GLU A 188 22.98 1.22 -0.25
N SER A 189 21.79 1.75 0.04
CA SER A 189 21.62 2.85 1.01
C SER A 189 22.08 2.52 2.43
N ILE A 190 21.96 1.25 2.87
CA ILE A 190 22.49 0.81 4.16
C ILE A 190 24.00 0.67 4.08
N ILE A 191 24.54 0.01 3.04
CA ILE A 191 25.97 -0.17 2.86
C ILE A 191 26.68 1.17 2.81
N GLU A 192 26.19 2.13 2.00
CA GLU A 192 26.74 3.48 1.90
C GLU A 192 26.72 4.21 3.26
N SER A 193 25.61 4.12 4.01
CA SER A 193 25.49 4.75 5.32
C SER A 193 26.43 4.12 6.36
N LEU A 194 26.64 2.82 6.31
CA LEU A 194 27.57 2.11 7.19
C LEU A 194 29.04 2.38 6.87
N LEU A 195 29.38 2.84 5.67
CA LEU A 195 30.73 3.20 5.25
C LEU A 195 31.10 4.65 5.58
N LEU A 196 30.19 5.47 6.09
CA LEU A 196 30.46 6.85 6.48
C LEU A 196 31.50 6.93 7.60
N ASP A 197 32.26 8.02 7.63
CA ASP A 197 33.26 8.28 8.68
C ASP A 197 32.58 8.51 10.04
N VAL A 198 32.79 7.61 10.96
CA VAL A 198 32.22 7.66 12.32
C VAL A 198 32.93 8.65 13.26
N ASN A 199 34.03 9.24 12.84
CA ASN A 199 34.78 10.19 13.68
C ASN A 199 34.10 11.57 13.77
N HIS A 200 33.16 11.85 12.85
CA HIS A 200 32.36 13.08 12.82
C HIS A 200 30.88 12.77 13.01
N VAL A 201 30.47 12.52 14.25
CA VAL A 201 29.12 12.02 14.56
C VAL A 201 27.99 12.94 14.09
N GLU A 202 28.15 14.27 14.17
CA GLU A 202 27.14 15.23 13.70
C GLU A 202 26.97 15.15 12.16
N ASP A 203 28.07 15.01 11.44
CA ASP A 203 28.06 14.84 9.98
C ASP A 203 27.47 13.49 9.59
N LEU A 204 27.81 12.43 10.34
CA LEU A 204 27.24 11.10 10.17
C LEU A 204 25.71 11.14 10.33
N TYR A 205 25.21 11.73 11.41
CA TYR A 205 23.77 11.86 11.67
C TYR A 205 23.08 12.63 10.54
N SER A 206 23.59 13.81 10.15
CA SER A 206 22.98 14.62 9.12
C SER A 206 22.96 13.91 7.75
N THR A 207 24.03 13.20 7.40
CA THR A 207 24.13 12.44 6.14
C THR A 207 23.15 11.27 6.11
N ILE A 208 23.02 10.53 7.22
CA ILE A 208 22.03 9.43 7.32
C ILE A 208 20.60 10.00 7.21
N GLN A 209 20.31 11.13 7.87
CA GLN A 209 19.00 11.77 7.75
C GLN A 209 18.69 12.21 6.32
N ALA A 210 19.67 12.73 5.59
CA ALA A 210 19.52 13.06 4.16
C ALA A 210 19.26 11.79 3.30
N THR A 211 19.91 10.68 3.64
CA THR A 211 19.65 9.38 2.98
C THR A 211 18.23 8.90 3.25
N ILE A 212 17.75 9.00 4.48
CA ILE A 212 16.36 8.66 4.86
C ILE A 212 15.38 9.57 4.10
N ASP A 213 15.65 10.87 4.04
CA ASP A 213 14.82 11.83 3.31
C ASP A 213 14.72 11.48 1.82
N LYS A 214 15.84 11.04 1.21
CA LYS A 214 15.87 10.57 -0.18
C LYS A 214 15.08 9.27 -0.36
N LEU A 215 15.17 8.35 0.58
CA LEU A 215 14.45 7.06 0.53
C LEU A 215 12.93 7.24 0.70
N LEU A 216 12.50 8.09 1.62
CA LEU A 216 11.09 8.30 1.95
C LEU A 216 10.46 9.44 1.14
N GLY A 217 11.26 10.27 0.47
CA GLY A 217 10.79 11.33 -0.41
C GLY A 217 9.96 10.77 -1.57
N LYS A 218 8.92 11.50 -1.97
CA LYS A 218 8.25 11.20 -3.23
C LYS A 218 9.28 11.35 -4.35
N GLN A 219 9.55 10.27 -5.08
CA GLN A 219 10.27 10.40 -6.35
C GLN A 219 9.42 11.34 -7.22
N GLU A 220 10.04 12.37 -7.79
CA GLU A 220 9.39 13.14 -8.84
C GLU A 220 9.10 12.18 -9.99
N LYS A 221 7.87 11.72 -10.06
CA LYS A 221 7.39 10.90 -11.16
C LYS A 221 7.33 11.83 -12.37
N VAL A 222 8.18 11.58 -13.35
CA VAL A 222 8.04 12.24 -14.66
C VAL A 222 6.66 11.85 -15.19
N PRO A 223 5.76 12.81 -15.45
CA PRO A 223 4.45 12.48 -15.99
C PRO A 223 4.65 11.80 -17.35
N ILE A 224 4.34 10.52 -17.41
CA ILE A 224 4.31 9.80 -18.69
C ILE A 224 2.98 10.17 -19.34
N SER A 225 3.00 11.21 -20.15
CA SER A 225 1.88 11.55 -21.03
C SER A 225 2.11 10.86 -22.36
N ILE A 226 1.56 9.64 -22.49
CA ILE A 226 1.36 9.05 -23.81
C ILE A 226 -0.09 9.32 -24.17
N GLY A 227 -0.29 9.84 -25.40
CA GLY A 227 -1.62 10.09 -25.93
C GLY A 227 -2.51 8.85 -25.83
N ARG A 228 -3.82 9.05 -25.97
CA ARG A 228 -4.92 8.05 -25.83
C ARG A 228 -4.82 6.85 -26.80
N ASP A 229 -3.62 6.51 -27.25
CA ASP A 229 -3.40 5.43 -28.21
C ASP A 229 -3.43 4.09 -27.48
N LEU A 230 -4.12 3.17 -28.13
CA LEU A 230 -4.39 1.84 -27.63
C LEU A 230 -3.08 1.08 -27.37
N CYS A 231 -2.67 0.95 -26.12
CA CYS A 231 -1.55 0.11 -25.74
C CYS A 231 -1.95 -1.37 -25.85
N ILE A 232 -1.76 -1.96 -27.03
CA ILE A 232 -2.02 -3.38 -27.25
C ILE A 232 -0.72 -4.11 -27.56
N GLU A 233 -0.54 -5.24 -26.88
CA GLU A 233 0.47 -6.21 -27.26
C GLU A 233 -0.02 -6.99 -28.47
N SER A 234 0.66 -6.87 -29.60
CA SER A 234 0.34 -7.60 -30.82
C SER A 234 1.58 -8.27 -31.38
N ASN A 235 1.39 -9.41 -32.05
CA ASN A 235 2.45 -10.15 -32.76
C ASN A 235 3.61 -10.63 -31.88
N THR A 236 3.37 -10.93 -30.63
CA THR A 236 4.35 -11.53 -29.72
C THR A 236 4.15 -13.05 -29.63
N ILE A 237 5.21 -13.76 -29.25
CA ILE A 237 5.13 -15.21 -28.94
C ILE A 237 4.09 -15.47 -27.84
N TYR A 238 3.94 -14.55 -26.89
CA TYR A 238 2.93 -14.65 -25.85
C TYR A 238 1.51 -14.54 -26.43
N ALA A 239 1.26 -13.58 -27.30
CA ALA A 239 -0.04 -13.39 -27.94
C ALA A 239 -0.45 -14.62 -28.78
N GLU A 240 0.50 -15.23 -29.50
CA GLU A 240 0.26 -16.48 -30.24
C GLU A 240 -0.13 -17.65 -29.32
N LYS A 241 0.62 -17.84 -28.23
CA LYS A 241 0.30 -18.86 -27.21
C LYS A 241 -1.07 -18.62 -26.58
N LEU A 242 -1.37 -17.38 -26.24
CA LEU A 242 -2.64 -17.00 -25.63
C LEU A 242 -3.81 -17.29 -26.56
N SER A 243 -3.69 -16.97 -27.84
CA SER A 243 -4.76 -17.20 -28.85
C SER A 243 -5.15 -18.68 -29.02
N GLN A 244 -4.24 -19.60 -28.70
CA GLN A 244 -4.45 -21.04 -28.73
C GLN A 244 -4.92 -21.63 -27.41
N THR A 245 -5.10 -20.79 -26.40
CA THR A 245 -5.38 -21.19 -25.01
C THR A 245 -6.86 -20.99 -24.70
N PRO A 246 -7.53 -21.86 -23.92
CA PRO A 246 -8.88 -21.62 -23.44
C PRO A 246 -9.00 -20.30 -22.67
N LYS A 247 -10.18 -19.65 -22.73
CA LYS A 247 -10.51 -18.42 -21.98
C LYS A 247 -10.63 -18.73 -20.50
N SER A 248 -9.50 -18.89 -19.82
CA SER A 248 -9.42 -19.27 -18.43
C SER A 248 -8.23 -18.58 -17.76
N PHE A 249 -8.45 -18.06 -16.56
CA PHE A 249 -7.41 -17.52 -15.73
C PHE A 249 -6.31 -18.56 -15.41
N ASP A 250 -6.69 -19.80 -15.12
CA ASP A 250 -5.75 -20.87 -14.80
C ASP A 250 -4.81 -21.17 -15.98
N GLU A 251 -5.31 -21.11 -17.22
CA GLU A 251 -4.50 -21.30 -18.41
C GLU A 251 -3.54 -20.13 -18.65
N ILE A 252 -3.98 -18.88 -18.47
CA ILE A 252 -3.10 -17.71 -18.54
C ILE A 252 -1.97 -17.84 -17.50
N ARG A 253 -2.31 -18.21 -16.27
CA ARG A 253 -1.34 -18.44 -15.20
C ARG A 253 -0.40 -19.61 -15.54
N ARG A 254 -0.89 -20.68 -16.16
CA ARG A 254 -0.06 -21.81 -16.61
C ARG A 254 1.00 -21.37 -17.63
N ILE A 255 0.63 -20.50 -18.58
CA ILE A 255 1.62 -19.92 -19.50
C ILE A 255 2.71 -19.17 -18.74
N ALA A 256 2.31 -18.31 -17.79
CA ALA A 256 3.27 -17.55 -16.98
C ALA A 256 4.22 -18.47 -16.17
N ILE A 257 3.71 -19.53 -15.55
CA ILE A 257 4.51 -20.51 -14.82
C ILE A 257 5.52 -21.20 -15.75
N LEU A 258 5.09 -21.62 -16.94
CA LEU A 258 5.96 -22.28 -17.91
C LEU A 258 7.09 -21.35 -18.38
N GLN A 259 6.78 -20.10 -18.69
CA GLN A 259 7.78 -19.10 -19.08
C GLN A 259 8.77 -18.85 -17.92
N LEU A 260 8.27 -18.59 -16.71
CA LEU A 260 9.11 -18.37 -15.55
C LEU A 260 9.99 -19.60 -15.24
N SER A 261 9.46 -20.81 -15.44
CA SER A 261 10.22 -22.05 -15.15
C SER A 261 11.49 -22.21 -15.97
N SER A 262 11.54 -21.60 -17.15
CA SER A 262 12.72 -21.64 -18.04
C SER A 262 13.82 -20.64 -17.67
N LEU A 263 13.55 -19.68 -16.76
CA LEU A 263 14.49 -18.65 -16.36
C LEU A 263 15.40 -19.13 -15.21
N GLN A 264 16.65 -18.64 -15.20
CA GLN A 264 17.64 -19.03 -14.16
C GLN A 264 17.58 -18.14 -12.92
N ASN A 265 17.22 -16.84 -13.07
CA ASN A 265 17.28 -15.81 -12.03
C ASN A 265 15.90 -15.49 -11.40
N LYS A 266 15.07 -16.51 -11.16
CA LYS A 266 13.68 -16.37 -10.69
C LYS A 266 13.54 -15.59 -9.39
N ASP A 267 14.47 -15.83 -8.43
CA ASP A 267 14.44 -15.17 -7.12
C ASP A 267 14.78 -13.66 -7.23
N GLU A 268 15.64 -13.30 -8.16
CA GLU A 268 15.97 -11.90 -8.45
C GLU A 268 14.78 -11.20 -9.10
N ILE A 269 14.17 -11.83 -10.11
CA ILE A 269 12.95 -11.33 -10.76
C ILE A 269 11.82 -11.19 -9.73
N PHE A 270 11.61 -12.17 -8.87
CA PHE A 270 10.59 -12.08 -7.81
C PHE A 270 10.86 -10.91 -6.85
N ARG A 271 12.10 -10.73 -6.42
CA ARG A 271 12.47 -9.58 -5.57
C ARG A 271 12.27 -8.24 -6.25
N SER A 272 12.50 -8.14 -7.58
CA SER A 272 12.30 -6.90 -8.35
C SER A 272 10.83 -6.48 -8.46
N LEU A 273 9.88 -7.37 -8.14
CA LEU A 273 8.46 -7.02 -8.10
C LEU A 273 8.10 -6.03 -6.98
N GLY A 274 9.03 -5.78 -6.03
CA GLY A 274 8.76 -4.89 -4.90
C GLY A 274 7.44 -5.24 -4.20
N ARG A 275 7.18 -6.57 -4.04
CA ARG A 275 5.94 -7.11 -3.44
C ARG A 275 4.67 -6.75 -4.21
N GLY A 276 4.82 -6.50 -5.49
CA GLY A 276 3.72 -6.19 -6.39
C GLY A 276 3.39 -4.70 -6.53
N VAL A 277 4.19 -3.81 -5.92
CA VAL A 277 4.01 -2.35 -6.02
C VAL A 277 4.98 -1.67 -6.99
N SER A 278 6.01 -2.38 -7.45
CA SER A 278 6.94 -1.84 -8.45
C SER A 278 6.26 -1.68 -9.81
N ILE A 279 6.59 -0.60 -10.53
CA ILE A 279 6.24 -0.46 -11.94
C ILE A 279 7.03 -1.52 -12.72
N LEU A 280 6.33 -2.43 -13.39
CA LEU A 280 6.95 -3.52 -14.11
C LEU A 280 7.51 -3.00 -15.46
N GLU A 281 8.75 -3.37 -15.77
CA GLU A 281 9.46 -2.91 -16.99
C GLU A 281 9.90 -4.07 -17.89
N GLN A 282 9.86 -5.30 -17.39
CA GLN A 282 10.34 -6.48 -18.09
C GLN A 282 9.26 -7.58 -18.14
N GLU A 283 9.24 -8.33 -19.23
CA GLU A 283 8.24 -9.39 -19.43
C GLU A 283 8.35 -10.50 -18.38
N GLU A 284 9.54 -10.82 -17.94
CA GLU A 284 9.81 -11.82 -16.90
C GLU A 284 9.14 -11.43 -15.57
N GLN A 285 9.06 -10.14 -15.25
CA GLN A 285 8.35 -9.64 -14.10
C GLN A 285 6.84 -9.90 -14.22
N LEU A 286 6.25 -9.76 -15.43
CA LEU A 286 4.85 -10.10 -15.67
C LEU A 286 4.57 -11.58 -15.37
N PHE A 287 5.45 -12.49 -15.82
CA PHE A 287 5.33 -13.91 -15.54
C PHE A 287 5.48 -14.22 -14.05
N SER A 288 6.47 -13.61 -13.40
CA SER A 288 6.71 -13.77 -11.97
C SER A 288 5.52 -13.30 -11.13
N TYR A 289 4.95 -12.13 -11.47
CA TYR A 289 3.79 -11.58 -10.79
C TYR A 289 2.56 -12.49 -10.92
N MET A 290 2.20 -12.89 -12.16
CA MET A 290 1.05 -13.76 -12.41
C MET A 290 1.22 -15.13 -11.72
N SER A 291 2.42 -15.70 -11.75
CA SER A 291 2.72 -16.98 -11.10
C SER A 291 2.59 -16.90 -9.58
N SER A 292 3.15 -15.86 -8.96
CA SER A 292 3.29 -15.75 -7.50
C SER A 292 2.04 -15.22 -6.82
N TYR A 293 1.43 -14.18 -7.37
CA TYR A 293 0.29 -13.48 -6.74
C TYR A 293 -1.06 -13.83 -7.34
N GLY A 294 -1.10 -14.34 -8.57
CA GLY A 294 -2.34 -14.52 -9.33
C GLY A 294 -3.42 -15.33 -8.61
N LEU A 295 -3.08 -16.44 -7.94
CA LEU A 295 -4.08 -17.26 -7.23
C LEU A 295 -4.70 -16.54 -6.03
N MET A 296 -3.90 -15.78 -5.29
CA MET A 296 -4.37 -15.02 -4.14
C MET A 296 -5.33 -13.90 -4.60
N HIS A 297 -4.96 -13.17 -5.65
CA HIS A 297 -5.83 -12.13 -6.23
C HIS A 297 -7.15 -12.74 -6.73
N ARG A 298 -7.06 -13.81 -7.51
CA ARG A 298 -8.25 -14.52 -8.03
C ARG A 298 -9.19 -14.98 -6.92
N ALA A 299 -8.66 -15.56 -5.84
CA ALA A 299 -9.48 -16.05 -4.73
C ALA A 299 -10.29 -14.92 -4.07
N LYS A 300 -9.68 -13.75 -3.84
CA LYS A 300 -10.38 -12.58 -3.30
C LYS A 300 -11.43 -12.05 -4.26
N LEU A 301 -11.09 -11.93 -5.56
CA LEU A 301 -11.99 -11.43 -6.59
C LEU A 301 -13.20 -12.35 -6.79
N ILE A 302 -13.01 -13.67 -6.86
CA ILE A 302 -14.13 -14.63 -6.97
C ILE A 302 -15.07 -14.49 -5.78
N LEU A 303 -14.53 -14.36 -4.55
CA LEU A 303 -15.35 -14.17 -3.36
C LEU A 303 -16.11 -12.84 -3.42
N ALA A 304 -15.50 -11.76 -3.87
CA ALA A 304 -16.17 -10.48 -4.06
C ALA A 304 -17.29 -10.58 -5.12
N TYR A 305 -17.02 -11.20 -6.26
CA TYR A 305 -18.01 -11.37 -7.35
C TYR A 305 -19.16 -12.32 -6.97
N SER A 306 -18.93 -13.32 -6.11
CA SER A 306 -20.00 -14.19 -5.64
C SER A 306 -21.05 -13.50 -4.74
N HIS A 307 -20.72 -12.31 -4.23
CA HIS A 307 -21.63 -11.46 -3.45
C HIS A 307 -22.03 -10.18 -4.17
N PHE A 308 -21.69 -10.06 -5.44
CA PHE A 308 -22.09 -8.93 -6.26
C PHE A 308 -23.49 -9.21 -6.84
N PRO A 309 -24.44 -8.25 -6.79
CA PRO A 309 -25.85 -8.47 -7.16
C PRO A 309 -26.06 -8.38 -8.69
N PHE A 310 -25.41 -9.25 -9.47
CA PHE A 310 -25.50 -9.23 -10.93
C PHE A 310 -26.91 -9.37 -11.46
N GLU A 311 -27.77 -10.13 -10.75
CA GLU A 311 -29.18 -10.35 -11.10
C GLU A 311 -30.05 -9.09 -11.01
N ASN A 312 -29.59 -8.09 -10.29
CA ASN A 312 -30.30 -6.82 -10.11
C ASN A 312 -29.90 -5.76 -11.17
N ILE A 313 -29.01 -6.13 -12.10
CA ILE A 313 -28.49 -5.22 -13.11
C ILE A 313 -29.17 -5.54 -14.45
N ASN A 314 -30.14 -4.71 -14.81
CA ASN A 314 -30.95 -4.85 -16.03
C ASN A 314 -30.63 -3.74 -17.06
N GLU A 315 -29.47 -3.08 -16.93
CA GLU A 315 -29.10 -1.96 -17.82
C GLU A 315 -28.38 -2.45 -19.07
N ASP A 316 -28.68 -1.83 -20.18
CA ASP A 316 -28.12 -2.18 -21.50
C ASP A 316 -26.69 -1.64 -21.72
N TYR A 317 -26.14 -0.90 -20.76
CA TYR A 317 -24.86 -0.21 -20.93
C TYR A 317 -24.03 -0.20 -19.65
N ILE A 318 -22.99 -1.07 -19.62
CA ILE A 318 -22.08 -1.17 -18.48
C ILE A 318 -20.67 -0.80 -18.94
N GLU A 319 -20.01 0.05 -18.16
CA GLU A 319 -18.59 0.39 -18.34
C GLU A 319 -17.79 -0.04 -17.11
N ILE A 320 -16.63 -0.67 -17.35
CA ILE A 320 -15.69 -1.11 -16.32
C ILE A 320 -14.51 -0.13 -16.27
N CYS A 321 -14.13 0.30 -15.07
CA CYS A 321 -12.87 0.99 -14.79
C CYS A 321 -12.02 0.08 -13.90
N ASP A 322 -10.92 -0.45 -14.44
CA ASP A 322 -9.96 -1.31 -13.72
C ASP A 322 -8.76 -0.44 -13.31
N TRP A 323 -8.71 -0.07 -12.02
CA TRP A 323 -7.79 0.90 -11.46
C TRP A 323 -6.48 0.26 -11.05
N SER A 324 -5.34 0.75 -11.57
CA SER A 324 -4.03 0.11 -11.46
C SER A 324 -4.13 -1.37 -11.80
N CYS A 325 -4.61 -1.62 -13.01
CA CYS A 325 -5.09 -2.94 -13.43
C CYS A 325 -3.97 -4.00 -13.53
N GLY A 326 -2.69 -3.59 -13.47
CA GLY A 326 -1.57 -4.47 -13.73
C GLY A 326 -1.75 -5.18 -15.08
N GLN A 327 -1.86 -6.51 -15.06
CA GLN A 327 -2.12 -7.34 -16.23
C GLN A 327 -3.62 -7.60 -16.48
N GLY A 328 -4.53 -6.79 -15.90
CA GLY A 328 -5.97 -6.89 -16.08
C GLY A 328 -6.63 -8.06 -15.32
N MET A 329 -6.02 -8.48 -14.18
CA MET A 329 -6.52 -9.66 -13.46
C MET A 329 -7.94 -9.50 -12.94
N ALA A 330 -8.33 -8.32 -12.45
CA ALA A 330 -9.69 -8.11 -11.95
C ALA A 330 -10.71 -8.24 -13.09
N SER A 331 -10.44 -7.63 -14.25
CA SER A 331 -11.29 -7.71 -15.42
C SER A 331 -11.42 -9.14 -15.96
N ILE A 332 -10.32 -9.89 -16.12
CA ILE A 332 -10.38 -11.26 -16.68
C ILE A 332 -11.05 -12.24 -15.72
N VAL A 333 -10.84 -12.11 -14.41
CA VAL A 333 -11.54 -12.93 -13.41
C VAL A 333 -13.03 -12.61 -13.39
N LEU A 334 -13.43 -11.36 -13.63
CA LEU A 334 -14.84 -10.99 -13.79
C LEU A 334 -15.45 -11.68 -15.01
N PHE A 335 -14.82 -11.60 -16.19
CA PHE A 335 -15.31 -12.25 -17.40
C PHE A 335 -15.38 -13.78 -17.25
N GLU A 336 -14.37 -14.40 -16.63
CA GLU A 336 -14.40 -15.83 -16.34
C GLU A 336 -15.57 -16.17 -15.38
N TYR A 337 -15.80 -15.36 -14.35
CA TYR A 337 -16.87 -15.56 -13.38
C TYR A 337 -18.25 -15.46 -14.04
N LEU A 338 -18.49 -14.42 -14.85
CA LEU A 338 -19.73 -14.23 -15.59
C LEU A 338 -20.02 -15.42 -16.53
N SER A 339 -19.01 -15.83 -17.31
CA SER A 339 -19.14 -16.96 -18.22
C SER A 339 -19.44 -18.28 -17.49
N LYS A 340 -18.73 -18.58 -16.41
CA LYS A 340 -18.93 -19.82 -15.63
C LYS A 340 -20.29 -19.92 -14.94
N ASN A 341 -20.87 -18.77 -14.60
CA ASN A 341 -22.18 -18.71 -13.94
C ASN A 341 -23.33 -18.40 -14.91
N ASN A 342 -23.07 -18.35 -16.23
CA ASN A 342 -24.04 -18.01 -17.26
C ASN A 342 -24.75 -16.67 -17.00
N ILE A 343 -24.01 -15.68 -16.53
CA ILE A 343 -24.49 -14.31 -16.30
C ILE A 343 -24.16 -13.50 -17.56
N ASP A 344 -25.21 -13.03 -18.23
CA ASP A 344 -25.09 -12.19 -19.41
C ASP A 344 -25.24 -10.72 -19.03
N LEU A 345 -24.20 -9.93 -19.25
CA LEU A 345 -24.16 -8.50 -18.96
C LEU A 345 -23.70 -7.73 -20.20
N ALA A 346 -24.40 -6.65 -20.55
CA ALA A 346 -24.07 -5.80 -21.68
C ALA A 346 -22.88 -4.87 -21.39
N ILE A 347 -21.70 -5.47 -21.14
CA ILE A 347 -20.46 -4.70 -20.92
C ILE A 347 -19.97 -4.18 -22.27
N LYS A 348 -19.96 -2.86 -22.40
CA LYS A 348 -19.61 -2.16 -23.67
C LYS A 348 -18.16 -1.70 -23.70
N ARG A 349 -17.61 -1.29 -22.55
CA ARG A 349 -16.26 -0.74 -22.47
C ARG A 349 -15.52 -1.21 -21.22
N VAL A 350 -14.22 -1.39 -21.36
CA VAL A 350 -13.26 -1.53 -20.26
C VAL A 350 -12.19 -0.44 -20.37
N THR A 351 -12.10 0.40 -19.37
CA THR A 351 -11.00 1.35 -19.20
C THR A 351 -9.95 0.73 -18.27
N LEU A 352 -8.77 0.50 -18.80
CA LEU A 352 -7.61 -0.07 -18.10
C LEU A 352 -6.66 1.07 -17.75
N ILE A 353 -6.36 1.23 -16.47
CA ILE A 353 -5.50 2.30 -15.95
C ILE A 353 -4.28 1.66 -15.29
N GLU A 354 -3.07 1.96 -15.77
CA GLU A 354 -1.85 1.33 -15.27
C GLU A 354 -0.61 2.17 -15.65
N PRO A 355 0.34 2.45 -14.73
CA PRO A 355 1.56 3.18 -15.05
C PRO A 355 2.61 2.33 -15.78
N SER A 356 2.55 1.00 -15.72
CA SER A 356 3.45 0.12 -16.46
C SER A 356 2.93 -0.11 -17.88
N GLU A 357 3.67 0.37 -18.89
CA GLU A 357 3.29 0.20 -20.29
C GLU A 357 3.17 -1.28 -20.70
N ILE A 358 4.14 -2.10 -20.25
CA ILE A 358 4.12 -3.54 -20.60
C ILE A 358 2.98 -4.29 -19.90
N ALA A 359 2.65 -3.92 -18.67
CA ALA A 359 1.52 -4.50 -17.95
C ALA A 359 0.19 -4.07 -18.58
N LEU A 360 0.06 -2.80 -18.94
CA LEU A 360 -1.13 -2.26 -19.62
C LEU A 360 -1.37 -2.93 -21.00
N LYS A 361 -0.32 -3.10 -21.79
CA LYS A 361 -0.37 -3.85 -23.06
C LYS A 361 -0.83 -5.29 -22.84
N ARG A 362 -0.28 -5.95 -21.82
CA ARG A 362 -0.66 -7.31 -21.44
C ARG A 362 -2.12 -7.37 -20.95
N ALA A 363 -2.58 -6.38 -20.18
CA ALA A 363 -3.96 -6.29 -19.72
C ALA A 363 -4.95 -6.18 -20.88
N SER A 364 -4.68 -5.31 -21.85
CA SER A 364 -5.53 -5.15 -23.03
C SER A 364 -5.62 -6.44 -23.88
N LEU A 365 -4.50 -7.16 -24.02
CA LEU A 365 -4.45 -8.46 -24.71
C LEU A 365 -5.29 -9.52 -23.96
N HIS A 366 -5.15 -9.59 -22.63
CA HIS A 366 -5.92 -10.51 -21.81
C HIS A 366 -7.43 -10.22 -21.89
N VAL A 367 -7.85 -8.97 -21.77
CA VAL A 367 -9.26 -8.57 -21.88
C VAL A 367 -9.82 -8.93 -23.25
N ARG A 368 -9.11 -8.67 -24.34
CA ARG A 368 -9.51 -9.09 -25.69
C ARG A 368 -9.60 -10.59 -25.87
N HIS A 369 -8.73 -11.35 -25.24
CA HIS A 369 -8.81 -12.79 -25.28
C HIS A 369 -10.14 -13.31 -24.72
N PHE A 370 -10.64 -12.70 -23.62
CA PHE A 370 -11.95 -13.06 -23.04
C PHE A 370 -13.13 -12.51 -23.85
N ASN A 371 -13.06 -11.26 -24.26
CA ASN A 371 -14.12 -10.60 -25.04
C ASN A 371 -13.50 -9.82 -26.23
N PRO A 372 -13.45 -10.41 -27.44
CA PRO A 372 -12.82 -9.82 -28.60
C PRO A 372 -13.49 -8.52 -29.10
N GLU A 373 -14.79 -8.37 -28.87
CA GLU A 373 -15.60 -7.28 -29.40
C GLU A 373 -15.72 -6.08 -28.45
N ILE A 374 -15.15 -6.18 -27.24
CA ILE A 374 -15.27 -5.15 -26.24
C ILE A 374 -14.45 -3.89 -26.61
N ASP A 375 -15.02 -2.73 -26.39
CA ASP A 375 -14.28 -1.47 -26.50
C ASP A 375 -13.28 -1.36 -25.34
N ILE A 376 -11.98 -1.27 -25.64
CA ILE A 376 -10.91 -1.15 -24.65
C ILE A 376 -10.29 0.23 -24.76
N ARG A 377 -10.29 0.95 -23.63
CA ARG A 377 -9.54 2.18 -23.45
C ARG A 377 -8.36 1.92 -22.53
N THR A 378 -7.17 2.35 -22.92
CA THR A 378 -5.97 2.26 -22.09
C THR A 378 -5.52 3.63 -21.63
N VAL A 379 -5.15 3.75 -20.34
CA VAL A 379 -4.66 4.97 -19.72
C VAL A 379 -3.31 4.67 -19.06
N LEU A 380 -2.24 5.11 -19.70
CA LEU A 380 -0.89 4.90 -19.20
C LEU A 380 -0.52 6.08 -18.28
N LYS A 381 -0.99 6.01 -17.03
CA LYS A 381 -0.77 7.02 -15.99
C LYS A 381 -0.76 6.37 -14.61
N ASP A 382 -0.04 6.97 -13.68
CA ASP A 382 -0.23 6.67 -12.26
C ASP A 382 -1.46 7.39 -11.69
N MET A 383 -1.88 6.97 -10.49
CA MET A 383 -3.13 7.44 -9.87
C MET A 383 -3.14 8.95 -9.56
N ASP A 384 -1.98 9.55 -9.26
CA ASP A 384 -1.87 10.98 -8.93
C ASP A 384 -1.88 11.88 -10.18
N SER A 385 -1.57 11.31 -11.34
CA SER A 385 -1.52 12.02 -12.63
C SER A 385 -2.84 11.95 -13.41
N LEU A 386 -3.86 11.24 -12.86
CA LEU A 386 -5.15 11.09 -13.52
C LEU A 386 -5.97 12.38 -13.45
N GLU A 387 -6.64 12.68 -14.57
CA GLU A 387 -7.59 13.77 -14.72
C GLU A 387 -8.96 13.23 -15.14
N SER A 388 -10.01 14.02 -14.98
CA SER A 388 -11.38 13.60 -15.35
C SER A 388 -11.48 13.13 -16.79
N ASP A 389 -10.75 13.77 -17.71
CA ASP A 389 -10.73 13.42 -19.13
C ASP A 389 -10.11 12.04 -19.43
N ASP A 390 -9.29 11.52 -18.54
CA ASP A 390 -8.67 10.21 -18.71
C ASP A 390 -9.67 9.06 -18.48
N VAL A 391 -10.67 9.29 -17.63
CA VAL A 391 -11.58 8.24 -17.14
C VAL A 391 -13.06 8.53 -17.44
N LEU A 392 -13.32 9.32 -18.48
CA LEU A 392 -14.71 9.65 -18.88
C LEU A 392 -15.53 8.40 -19.22
N CYS A 393 -16.68 8.29 -18.59
CA CYS A 393 -17.73 7.30 -18.87
C CYS A 393 -19.04 8.01 -19.25
N SER A 394 -19.95 7.27 -19.87
CA SER A 394 -21.31 7.79 -20.14
C SER A 394 -22.05 8.03 -18.83
N ASN A 395 -22.77 9.15 -18.73
CA ASN A 395 -23.63 9.41 -17.57
C ASN A 395 -24.79 8.40 -17.44
N GLU A 396 -25.19 7.79 -18.55
CA GLU A 396 -26.29 6.82 -18.64
C GLU A 396 -25.86 5.40 -18.36
N SER A 397 -24.54 5.11 -18.34
CA SER A 397 -24.03 3.77 -18.05
C SER A 397 -24.01 3.48 -16.56
N ILE A 398 -24.09 2.20 -16.20
CA ILE A 398 -23.64 1.70 -14.91
C ILE A 398 -22.12 1.54 -14.94
N LYS A 399 -21.42 1.99 -13.90
CA LYS A 399 -19.97 1.88 -13.78
C LYS A 399 -19.59 0.82 -12.78
N PHE A 400 -18.67 -0.06 -13.19
CA PHE A 400 -18.02 -1.03 -12.32
C PHE A 400 -16.59 -0.58 -12.08
N HIS A 401 -16.27 -0.20 -10.85
CA HIS A 401 -14.93 0.17 -10.43
C HIS A 401 -14.25 -1.02 -9.77
N LEU A 402 -13.16 -1.50 -10.35
CA LEU A 402 -12.39 -2.62 -9.85
C LEU A 402 -11.09 -2.11 -9.22
N PHE A 403 -10.92 -2.34 -7.93
CA PHE A 403 -9.71 -2.02 -7.17
C PHE A 403 -9.14 -3.32 -6.61
N SER A 404 -8.07 -3.83 -7.22
CA SER A 404 -7.46 -5.08 -6.83
C SER A 404 -6.05 -4.88 -6.29
N ASN A 405 -5.90 -4.89 -4.96
CA ASN A 405 -4.63 -4.73 -4.23
C ASN A 405 -3.90 -3.42 -4.51
N ILE A 406 -4.65 -2.33 -4.57
CA ILE A 406 -4.12 -0.97 -4.78
C ILE A 406 -4.50 -0.01 -3.65
N LEU A 407 -5.67 -0.16 -3.02
CA LEU A 407 -6.13 0.78 -2.00
C LEU A 407 -5.32 0.75 -0.70
N ASP A 408 -4.55 -0.29 -0.45
CA ASP A 408 -3.62 -0.41 0.67
C ASP A 408 -2.22 0.15 0.37
N VAL A 409 -1.95 0.49 -0.89
CA VAL A 409 -0.67 1.09 -1.33
C VAL A 409 -0.67 2.58 -1.03
N ASP A 410 0.39 3.09 -0.41
CA ASP A 410 0.50 4.48 0.06
C ASP A 410 1.30 5.41 -0.88
N SER A 411 1.61 4.94 -2.10
CA SER A 411 2.35 5.71 -3.11
C SER A 411 1.52 6.76 -3.85
N PHE A 412 0.20 6.87 -3.61
CA PHE A 412 -0.68 7.85 -4.26
C PHE A 412 -1.62 8.53 -3.26
N SER A 413 -2.19 9.69 -3.65
CA SER A 413 -3.13 10.46 -2.84
C SER A 413 -4.54 9.86 -2.87
N MET A 414 -5.01 9.39 -1.72
CA MET A 414 -6.39 8.93 -1.55
C MET A 414 -7.40 10.08 -1.71
N GLN A 415 -7.02 11.29 -1.31
CA GLN A 415 -7.83 12.49 -1.47
C GLN A 415 -8.02 12.83 -2.95
N HIS A 416 -6.95 12.74 -3.76
CA HIS A 416 -7.03 12.96 -5.20
C HIS A 416 -7.97 11.96 -5.86
N LEU A 417 -7.78 10.66 -5.60
CA LEU A 417 -8.61 9.59 -6.15
C LEU A 417 -10.09 9.78 -5.81
N THR A 418 -10.42 10.03 -4.54
CA THR A 418 -11.81 10.21 -4.10
C THR A 418 -12.45 11.44 -4.70
N THR A 419 -11.68 12.52 -4.89
CA THR A 419 -12.13 13.76 -5.53
C THR A 419 -12.39 13.54 -7.02
N LEU A 420 -11.45 12.87 -7.70
CA LEU A 420 -11.57 12.52 -9.12
C LEU A 420 -12.85 11.70 -9.37
N ILE A 421 -13.08 10.65 -8.58
CA ILE A 421 -14.27 9.80 -8.73
C ILE A 421 -15.54 10.62 -8.52
N LYS A 422 -15.62 11.45 -7.47
CA LYS A 422 -16.79 12.29 -7.18
C LYS A 422 -17.06 13.35 -8.26
N GLN A 423 -16.04 13.83 -8.94
CA GLN A 423 -16.16 14.85 -9.97
C GLN A 423 -16.53 14.27 -11.33
N THR A 424 -16.04 13.08 -11.65
CA THR A 424 -16.10 12.51 -13.01
C THR A 424 -17.30 11.61 -13.22
N PHE A 425 -17.61 10.73 -12.27
CA PHE A 425 -18.63 9.71 -12.47
C PHE A 425 -20.00 10.18 -11.98
N ARG A 426 -21.03 9.95 -12.82
CA ARG A 426 -22.43 10.27 -12.52
C ARG A 426 -23.29 9.02 -12.64
N GLY A 427 -24.42 8.99 -11.91
CA GLY A 427 -25.36 7.87 -11.91
C GLY A 427 -24.91 6.71 -11.02
N VAL A 428 -25.27 5.50 -11.41
CA VAL A 428 -25.04 4.30 -10.59
C VAL A 428 -23.59 3.79 -10.75
N ASN A 429 -22.90 3.63 -9.63
CA ASN A 429 -21.54 3.13 -9.54
C ASN A 429 -21.48 1.95 -8.57
N TYR A 430 -20.88 0.85 -8.99
CA TYR A 430 -20.56 -0.29 -8.16
C TYR A 430 -19.05 -0.39 -7.98
N PHE A 431 -18.63 -0.68 -6.76
CA PHE A 431 -17.22 -0.78 -6.41
C PHE A 431 -16.92 -2.17 -5.89
N VAL A 432 -15.92 -2.81 -6.47
CA VAL A 432 -15.34 -4.06 -5.99
C VAL A 432 -13.92 -3.76 -5.53
N CYS A 433 -13.73 -3.74 -4.22
CA CYS A 433 -12.46 -3.39 -3.59
C CYS A 433 -11.91 -4.61 -2.87
N VAL A 434 -10.74 -5.10 -3.27
CA VAL A 434 -10.05 -6.21 -2.63
C VAL A 434 -8.61 -5.84 -2.35
N SER A 435 -8.11 -6.18 -1.15
CA SER A 435 -6.73 -5.96 -0.71
C SER A 435 -6.29 -7.08 0.23
N PRO A 436 -5.00 -7.25 0.54
CA PRO A 436 -4.59 -8.06 1.68
C PRO A 436 -4.98 -7.36 2.99
N TYR A 437 -5.19 -8.12 4.05
CA TYR A 437 -5.21 -7.59 5.40
C TYR A 437 -3.80 -7.67 5.97
N ILE A 438 -3.15 -6.52 6.17
CA ILE A 438 -1.74 -6.46 6.56
C ILE A 438 -1.59 -5.88 7.97
N SER A 439 -2.15 -4.70 8.19
CA SER A 439 -2.08 -3.96 9.44
C SER A 439 -3.25 -3.00 9.59
N ASP A 440 -3.48 -2.48 10.78
CA ASP A 440 -4.52 -1.48 11.03
C ASP A 440 -4.32 -0.20 10.19
N ILE A 441 -3.07 0.22 9.94
CA ILE A 441 -2.76 1.39 9.11
C ILE A 441 -3.22 1.15 7.66
N LYS A 442 -2.85 0.02 7.08
CA LYS A 442 -3.21 -0.33 5.69
C LYS A 442 -4.72 -0.53 5.56
N THR A 443 -5.34 -1.18 6.53
CA THR A 443 -6.80 -1.34 6.60
C THR A 443 -7.50 0.01 6.72
N ALA A 444 -7.00 0.92 7.54
CA ALA A 444 -7.57 2.26 7.67
C ALA A 444 -7.47 3.07 6.37
N ARG A 445 -6.39 2.91 5.60
CA ARG A 445 -6.27 3.52 4.28
C ARG A 445 -7.35 3.00 3.32
N PHE A 446 -7.55 1.69 3.25
CA PHE A 446 -8.62 1.06 2.49
C PHE A 446 -10.00 1.55 2.98
N ASP A 447 -10.23 1.56 4.29
CA ASP A 447 -11.47 2.03 4.89
C ASP A 447 -11.73 3.52 4.64
N SER A 448 -10.68 4.35 4.59
CA SER A 448 -10.80 5.78 4.33
C SER A 448 -11.38 6.07 2.95
N PHE A 449 -11.01 5.29 1.93
CA PHE A 449 -11.59 5.37 0.61
C PHE A 449 -13.11 5.19 0.66
N ILE A 450 -13.57 4.13 1.31
CA ILE A 450 -14.99 3.78 1.41
C ILE A 450 -15.74 4.78 2.30
N ASN A 451 -15.14 5.17 3.43
CA ASN A 451 -15.74 6.12 4.38
C ASN A 451 -15.95 7.51 3.75
N SER A 452 -15.16 7.88 2.74
CA SER A 452 -15.32 9.15 2.02
C SER A 452 -16.66 9.28 1.30
N TYR A 453 -17.38 8.17 1.11
CA TYR A 453 -18.68 8.11 0.43
C TYR A 453 -19.85 7.89 1.39
N LYS A 454 -19.63 7.50 2.65
CA LYS A 454 -20.68 7.14 3.62
C LYS A 454 -21.68 8.27 3.97
N GLN A 455 -21.31 9.52 3.70
CA GLN A 455 -22.23 10.66 3.90
C GLN A 455 -23.21 10.85 2.75
N ASN A 456 -23.08 10.09 1.66
CA ASN A 456 -24.03 10.10 0.57
C ASN A 456 -25.24 9.22 0.94
N ASP A 457 -26.46 9.78 0.85
CA ASP A 457 -27.70 9.08 1.20
C ASP A 457 -27.99 7.84 0.33
N GLN A 458 -27.32 7.74 -0.82
CA GLN A 458 -27.44 6.61 -1.76
C GLN A 458 -26.20 5.70 -1.76
N PHE A 459 -25.51 5.65 -0.64
CA PHE A 459 -24.40 4.72 -0.39
C PHE A 459 -24.90 3.45 0.31
N GLU A 460 -24.54 2.28 -0.23
CA GLU A 460 -24.94 0.98 0.31
C GLU A 460 -23.78 0.00 0.29
N ILE A 461 -23.44 -0.62 1.44
CA ILE A 461 -22.52 -1.75 1.51
C ILE A 461 -23.29 -3.02 1.13
N LEU A 462 -22.86 -3.68 0.06
CA LEU A 462 -23.45 -4.93 -0.43
C LEU A 462 -22.80 -6.15 0.21
N TYR A 463 -21.48 -6.09 0.40
CA TYR A 463 -20.71 -7.15 1.04
C TYR A 463 -19.44 -6.60 1.69
N GLN A 464 -19.08 -7.17 2.83
CA GLN A 464 -17.78 -6.90 3.45
C GLN A 464 -17.27 -8.15 4.17
N ASP A 465 -15.96 -8.41 4.04
CA ASP A 465 -15.31 -9.55 4.70
C ASP A 465 -13.82 -9.26 4.89
N SER A 466 -13.24 -9.78 5.96
CA SER A 466 -11.82 -9.66 6.25
C SER A 466 -11.31 -10.91 6.97
N ALA A 467 -10.07 -11.27 6.69
CA ALA A 467 -9.40 -12.35 7.40
C ALA A 467 -7.90 -12.06 7.50
N GLY A 468 -7.37 -12.20 8.70
CA GLY A 468 -5.95 -12.15 8.98
C GLY A 468 -5.21 -13.43 8.56
N ARG A 469 -3.92 -13.46 8.86
CA ARG A 469 -3.08 -14.62 8.56
C ARG A 469 -3.52 -15.85 9.38
N GLY A 470 -3.65 -17.00 8.70
CA GLY A 470 -4.12 -18.23 9.31
C GLY A 470 -5.65 -18.39 9.42
N GLU A 471 -6.40 -17.35 9.07
CA GLU A 471 -7.87 -17.35 9.15
C GLU A 471 -8.54 -17.68 7.81
N TRP A 472 -7.78 -17.69 6.71
CA TRP A 472 -8.28 -17.98 5.38
C TRP A 472 -7.40 -19.02 4.66
N ILE A 473 -7.84 -19.46 3.47
CA ILE A 473 -7.18 -20.49 2.65
C ILE A 473 -5.69 -20.16 2.41
N ASN A 474 -4.84 -21.17 2.40
CA ASN A 474 -3.39 -21.04 2.13
C ASN A 474 -2.65 -20.01 2.99
N ASN A 475 -3.16 -19.70 4.18
CA ASN A 475 -2.64 -18.63 5.05
C ASN A 475 -2.64 -17.23 4.41
N TRP A 476 -3.41 -17.04 3.33
CA TRP A 476 -3.58 -15.72 2.74
C TRP A 476 -4.45 -14.84 3.62
N THR A 477 -4.28 -13.54 3.44
CA THR A 477 -5.13 -12.53 4.08
C THR A 477 -6.09 -11.94 3.06
N LYS A 478 -7.21 -11.43 3.52
CA LYS A 478 -8.19 -10.75 2.66
C LYS A 478 -8.83 -9.57 3.38
N LEU A 479 -9.11 -8.55 2.59
CA LEU A 479 -9.96 -7.42 2.94
C LEU A 479 -10.82 -7.15 1.71
N ILE A 480 -12.13 -7.32 1.82
CA ILE A 480 -13.07 -7.24 0.70
C ILE A 480 -14.20 -6.31 1.08
N LYS A 481 -14.53 -5.37 0.22
CA LYS A 481 -15.75 -4.57 0.29
C LYS A 481 -16.34 -4.39 -1.08
N VAL A 482 -17.63 -4.70 -1.19
CA VAL A 482 -18.44 -4.42 -2.37
C VAL A 482 -19.52 -3.42 -1.96
N PHE A 483 -19.64 -2.33 -2.67
CA PHE A 483 -20.63 -1.31 -2.36
C PHE A 483 -21.20 -0.65 -3.62
N ARG A 484 -22.38 -0.06 -3.45
CA ARG A 484 -23.07 0.73 -4.47
C ARG A 484 -23.11 2.18 -4.02
N LEU A 485 -22.99 3.07 -4.99
CA LEU A 485 -23.05 4.51 -4.79
C LEU A 485 -23.72 5.16 -6.00
N VAL A 486 -24.60 6.13 -5.77
CA VAL A 486 -25.12 7.01 -6.84
C VAL A 486 -24.52 8.40 -6.65
N ILE A 487 -23.84 8.91 -7.66
CA ILE A 487 -23.16 10.22 -7.66
C ILE A 487 -23.90 11.19 -8.59
#